data_98b6c6ee7cce22d3e0ae6a0060c13242
#
_entry.id   98b6c6ee7cce22d3e0ae6a0060c13242
#
_cell.length_a   1.000
_cell.length_b   1.000
_cell.length_c   1.000
_cell.angle_alpha   90.00
_cell.angle_beta   90.00
_cell.angle_gamma   90.00
#
_symmetry.space_group_name_H-M   'P 1'
#
loop_
_entity.id
_entity.type
_entity.pdbx_description
1 polymer ?
#
loop_
_entity_poly.entity_id
_entity_poly.type
_entity_poly.pdbx_seq_one_letter_code
_entity_poly.pdbx_strand_id
1 'polypeptide(L)'
;MTPDVNVVISHSEYTVLVVDDVVSNVLLLKVLLTNEKFKVITVGNGKEALSQAVNARPDLILLDVMMPEMNGFEVAERLKADPETQHIPIILSLIHILLF
;
A
#
# COMPACT_ATOMS: atom_id res chain seq x y z
N MET A 1 -26.12 21.31 -13.15
CA MET A 1 -25.10 21.06 -14.09
C MET A 1 -24.49 19.70 -13.87
N THR A 2 -24.27 19.06 -14.91
CA THR A 2 -23.64 17.82 -14.80
C THR A 2 -22.22 18.10 -14.41
N PRO A 3 -21.90 17.74 -13.23
CA PRO A 3 -20.60 18.05 -12.78
C PRO A 3 -19.65 17.29 -13.63
N ASP A 4 -18.89 17.99 -14.22
CA ASP A 4 -17.67 17.42 -14.62
C ASP A 4 -17.68 16.12 -15.26
N VAL A 5 -18.64 15.95 -16.09
CA VAL A 5 -18.63 14.76 -16.90
C VAL A 5 -17.33 14.62 -17.63
N ASN A 6 -16.60 15.69 -17.70
CA ASN A 6 -15.33 15.69 -18.36
C ASN A 6 -14.16 15.57 -17.40
N VAL A 7 -14.44 15.51 -16.12
CA VAL A 7 -13.37 15.31 -15.15
C VAL A 7 -13.05 13.84 -15.13
N VAL A 8 -11.89 13.53 -15.58
CA VAL A 8 -11.38 12.18 -15.53
C VAL A 8 -10.46 12.11 -14.33
N ILE A 9 -10.87 11.33 -13.37
CA ILE A 9 -10.01 11.11 -12.22
C ILE A 9 -9.00 10.08 -12.63
N SER A 10 -7.77 10.51 -12.72
CA SER A 10 -6.68 9.60 -13.04
C SER A 10 -6.04 9.10 -11.76
N HIS A 11 -6.22 7.84 -11.47
CA HIS A 11 -5.57 7.20 -10.33
C HIS A 11 -4.09 6.96 -10.59
N SER A 12 -3.61 7.21 -11.81
CA SER A 12 -2.20 7.02 -12.12
C SER A 12 -1.30 8.01 -11.39
N GLU A 13 -1.87 9.08 -10.85
CA GLU A 13 -1.13 10.04 -10.05
C GLU A 13 -0.95 9.56 -8.61
N TYR A 14 -1.68 8.54 -8.22
CA TYR A 14 -1.64 8.02 -6.86
C TYR A 14 -0.87 6.72 -6.80
N THR A 15 -0.02 6.63 -5.81
CA THR A 15 0.84 5.46 -5.60
C THR A 15 0.40 4.70 -4.38
N VAL A 16 0.21 3.40 -4.54
CA VAL A 16 -0.13 2.49 -3.45
C VAL A 16 1.05 1.57 -3.20
N LEU A 17 1.50 1.52 -1.97
CA LEU A 17 2.52 0.57 -1.54
C LEU A 17 1.82 -0.65 -0.94
N VAL A 18 2.05 -1.80 -1.53
CA VAL A 18 1.47 -3.07 -1.06
C VAL A 18 2.56 -3.86 -0.36
N VAL A 19 2.31 -4.20 0.89
CA VAL A 19 3.28 -4.92 1.73
C VAL A 19 2.69 -6.25 2.16
N ASP A 20 3.23 -7.34 1.64
CA ASP A 20 2.79 -8.69 1.97
C ASP A 20 3.91 -9.65 1.60
N ASP A 21 4.17 -10.62 2.45
CA ASP A 21 5.22 -11.61 2.19
C ASP A 21 4.75 -12.77 1.29
N VAL A 22 3.47 -12.84 1.00
CA VAL A 22 2.92 -13.89 0.12
C VAL A 22 2.84 -13.36 -1.30
N VAL A 23 3.68 -13.89 -2.17
CA VAL A 23 3.82 -13.39 -3.54
C VAL A 23 2.49 -13.41 -4.32
N SER A 24 1.70 -14.47 -4.17
CA SER A 24 0.43 -14.56 -4.88
C SER A 24 -0.56 -13.47 -4.48
N ASN A 25 -0.57 -13.08 -3.20
CA ASN A 25 -1.41 -11.99 -2.73
C ASN A 25 -0.97 -10.66 -3.33
N VAL A 26 0.33 -10.44 -3.35
CA VAL A 26 0.92 -9.23 -3.90
C VAL A 26 0.58 -9.08 -5.38
N LEU A 27 0.74 -10.18 -6.13
CA LEU A 27 0.46 -10.17 -7.57
C LEU A 27 -1.02 -9.89 -7.85
N LEU A 28 -1.92 -10.49 -7.10
CA LEU A 28 -3.34 -10.26 -7.29
C LEU A 28 -3.73 -8.81 -7.01
N LEU A 29 -3.26 -8.27 -5.89
CA LEU A 29 -3.52 -6.87 -5.55
C LEU A 29 -2.93 -5.93 -6.58
N LYS A 30 -1.73 -6.24 -7.06
CA LYS A 30 -1.09 -5.43 -8.09
C LYS A 30 -1.95 -5.36 -9.35
N VAL A 31 -2.47 -6.51 -9.78
CA VAL A 31 -3.33 -6.55 -10.98
C VAL A 31 -4.59 -5.74 -10.74
N LEU A 32 -5.26 -5.94 -9.61
CA LEU A 32 -6.51 -5.25 -9.30
C LEU A 32 -6.30 -3.73 -9.25
N LEU A 33 -5.27 -3.29 -8.56
CA LEU A 33 -5.01 -1.86 -8.40
C LEU A 33 -4.52 -1.23 -9.70
N THR A 34 -3.72 -1.95 -10.47
CA THR A 34 -3.24 -1.46 -11.76
C THR A 34 -4.40 -1.31 -12.75
N ASN A 35 -5.38 -2.22 -12.71
CA ASN A 35 -6.57 -2.09 -13.53
C ASN A 35 -7.37 -0.84 -13.18
N GLU A 36 -7.29 -0.38 -11.94
CA GLU A 36 -7.93 0.86 -11.52
C GLU A 36 -7.03 2.08 -11.73
N LYS A 37 -5.93 1.91 -12.44
CA LYS A 37 -5.00 2.99 -12.84
C LYS A 37 -4.13 3.55 -11.72
N PHE A 38 -4.01 2.86 -10.61
CA PHE A 38 -3.04 3.25 -9.59
C PHE A 38 -1.63 2.84 -10.00
N LYS A 39 -0.66 3.59 -9.52
CA LYS A 39 0.72 3.14 -9.54
C LYS A 39 0.90 2.23 -8.33
N VAL A 40 1.53 1.09 -8.51
CA VAL A 40 1.67 0.11 -7.45
C VAL A 40 3.13 -0.23 -7.24
N ILE A 41 3.55 -0.15 -5.98
CA ILE A 41 4.87 -0.61 -5.56
C ILE A 41 4.61 -1.76 -4.60
N THR A 42 5.33 -2.84 -4.77
CA THR A 42 5.15 -4.02 -3.94
C THR A 42 6.44 -4.35 -3.21
N VAL A 43 6.33 -4.70 -1.95
CA VAL A 43 7.45 -5.17 -1.14
C VAL A 43 7.02 -6.37 -0.33
N GLY A 44 7.97 -7.18 0.07
CA GLY A 44 7.69 -8.46 0.74
C GLY A 44 7.98 -8.51 2.23
N ASN A 45 8.44 -7.42 2.82
CA ASN A 45 8.75 -7.42 4.25
C ASN A 45 8.71 -6.01 4.82
N GLY A 46 8.76 -5.94 6.15
CA GLY A 46 8.64 -4.66 6.85
C GLY A 46 9.80 -3.72 6.62
N LYS A 47 11.00 -4.25 6.52
CA LYS A 47 12.18 -3.43 6.31
C LYS A 47 12.12 -2.70 4.98
N GLU A 48 11.73 -3.42 3.93
CA GLU A 48 11.54 -2.82 2.61
C GLU A 48 10.40 -1.82 2.61
N ALA A 49 9.33 -2.12 3.38
CA ALA A 49 8.20 -1.22 3.49
C ALA A 49 8.63 0.13 4.07
N LEU A 50 9.43 0.12 5.12
CA LEU A 50 9.91 1.35 5.74
C LEU A 50 10.77 2.16 4.76
N SER A 51 11.64 1.48 4.04
CA SER A 51 12.52 2.12 3.06
C SER A 51 11.71 2.74 1.93
N GLN A 52 10.77 1.99 1.36
CA GLN A 52 9.96 2.48 0.25
C GLN A 52 8.99 3.59 0.67
N ALA A 53 8.49 3.56 1.89
CA ALA A 53 7.62 4.62 2.37
C ALA A 53 8.34 5.98 2.36
N VAL A 54 9.61 5.99 2.72
CA VAL A 54 10.41 7.21 2.70
C VAL A 54 10.78 7.59 1.26
N ASN A 55 11.25 6.63 0.49
CA ASN A 55 11.77 6.91 -0.85
C ASN A 55 10.70 7.21 -1.88
N ALA A 56 9.62 6.46 -1.87
CA ALA A 56 8.57 6.59 -2.88
C ALA A 56 7.43 7.50 -2.46
N ARG A 57 7.30 7.76 -1.17
CA ARG A 57 6.24 8.60 -0.61
C ARG A 57 4.86 8.22 -1.16
N PRO A 58 4.42 6.99 -0.92
CA PRO A 58 3.13 6.55 -1.43
C PRO A 58 1.98 7.32 -0.80
N ASP A 59 0.86 7.31 -1.49
CA ASP A 59 -0.34 7.99 -1.02
C ASP A 59 -1.16 7.10 -0.09
N LEU A 60 -0.91 5.80 -0.14
CA LEU A 60 -1.60 4.82 0.68
C LEU A 60 -0.72 3.60 0.84
N ILE A 61 -0.75 2.99 2.01
CA ILE A 61 -0.04 1.75 2.27
C ILE A 61 -1.05 0.67 2.66
N LEU A 62 -1.07 -0.42 1.91
CA LEU A 62 -1.82 -1.62 2.25
C LEU A 62 -0.83 -2.58 2.89
N LEU A 63 -1.06 -2.90 4.13
CA LEU A 63 -0.06 -3.56 4.95
C LEU A 63 -0.63 -4.84 5.57
N ASP A 64 -0.01 -5.97 5.25
CA ASP A 64 -0.39 -7.24 5.85
C ASP A 64 0.05 -7.27 7.30
N VAL A 65 -0.84 -7.73 8.16
CA VAL A 65 -0.55 -7.86 9.59
C VAL A 65 0.38 -9.04 9.86
N MET A 66 0.16 -10.14 9.13
CA MET A 66 0.84 -11.41 9.40
C MET A 66 2.08 -11.58 8.54
N MET A 67 3.18 -11.02 8.99
CA MET A 67 4.47 -11.19 8.32
C MET A 67 5.51 -11.66 9.33
N PRO A 68 6.48 -12.48 8.90
CA PRO A 68 7.55 -12.90 9.79
C PRO A 68 8.48 -11.72 10.13
N GLU A 69 9.22 -11.86 11.20
CA GLU A 69 10.20 -10.88 11.69
C GLU A 69 9.56 -9.58 12.15
N MET A 70 9.09 -8.76 11.24
CA MET A 70 8.43 -7.51 11.59
C MET A 70 7.01 -7.55 11.04
N ASN A 71 6.03 -7.69 11.94
CA ASN A 71 4.63 -7.75 11.53
C ASN A 71 4.08 -6.37 11.16
N GLY A 72 2.88 -6.35 10.59
CA GLY A 72 2.29 -5.10 10.11
C GLY A 72 2.06 -4.06 11.19
N PHE A 73 1.76 -4.47 12.41
CA PHE A 73 1.57 -3.51 13.50
C PHE A 73 2.86 -2.79 13.83
N GLU A 74 3.98 -3.51 13.83
CA GLU A 74 5.29 -2.91 14.08
C GLU A 74 5.68 -1.94 12.97
N VAL A 75 5.41 -2.31 11.73
CA VAL A 75 5.67 -1.42 10.59
C VAL A 75 4.85 -0.16 10.72
N ALA A 76 3.56 -0.30 11.04
CA ALA A 76 2.68 0.85 11.20
C ALA A 76 3.15 1.78 12.32
N GLU A 77 3.58 1.21 13.45
CA GLU A 77 4.10 2.01 14.54
C GLU A 77 5.32 2.83 14.12
N ARG A 78 6.24 2.22 13.42
CA ARG A 78 7.44 2.90 12.95
C ARG A 78 7.12 3.99 11.94
N LEU A 79 6.19 3.72 11.03
CA LEU A 79 5.77 4.71 10.04
C LEU A 79 5.12 5.92 10.72
N LYS A 80 4.31 5.69 11.74
CA LYS A 80 3.63 6.77 12.44
C LYS A 80 4.56 7.54 13.37
N ALA A 81 5.67 6.95 13.75
CA ALA A 81 6.67 7.62 14.57
C ALA A 81 7.63 8.50 13.76
N ASP A 82 7.69 8.31 12.45
CA ASP A 82 8.59 9.05 11.58
C ASP A 82 7.87 10.25 10.95
N PRO A 83 8.35 11.48 11.18
CA PRO A 83 7.72 12.68 10.61
C PRO A 83 7.60 12.63 9.09
N GLU A 84 8.47 11.89 8.40
CA GLU A 84 8.42 11.81 6.95
C GLU A 84 7.31 10.92 6.44
N THR A 85 6.81 10.00 7.25
CA THR A 85 5.82 9.02 6.83
C THR A 85 4.55 9.03 7.65
N GLN A 86 4.52 9.75 8.76
CA GLN A 86 3.39 9.69 9.69
C GLN A 86 2.06 10.11 9.09
N HIS A 87 2.08 10.90 8.04
CA HIS A 87 0.87 11.38 7.38
C HIS A 87 0.28 10.39 6.37
N ILE A 88 1.02 9.34 6.01
CA ILE A 88 0.56 8.41 4.99
C ILE A 88 -0.51 7.48 5.58
N PRO A 89 -1.71 7.43 4.98
CA PRO A 89 -2.75 6.51 5.44
C PRO A 89 -2.30 5.06 5.31
N ILE A 90 -2.61 4.27 6.32
CA ILE A 90 -2.25 2.85 6.35
C ILE A 90 -3.51 2.03 6.57
N ILE A 91 -3.72 1.03 5.72
CA ILE A 91 -4.75 0.04 5.92
C ILE A 91 -4.06 -1.25 6.31
N LEU A 92 -4.33 -1.70 7.52
CA LEU A 92 -3.84 -2.98 8.01
C LEU A 92 -4.89 -4.04 7.70
N SER A 93 -4.49 -5.13 7.10
CA SER A 93 -5.43 -6.19 6.80
C SER A 93 -4.77 -7.56 6.80
N LEU A 94 -5.60 -8.58 6.93
CA LEU A 94 -5.21 -9.96 6.75
C LEU A 94 -5.50 -10.30 5.28
N ILE A 95 -4.67 -9.80 4.40
CA ILE A 95 -4.91 -9.85 2.95
C ILE A 95 -5.21 -11.25 2.46
N HIS A 96 -4.48 -12.24 2.97
CA HIS A 96 -4.68 -13.62 2.56
C HIS A 96 -6.06 -14.16 2.92
N ILE A 97 -6.70 -13.61 3.93
CA ILE A 97 -8.06 -13.99 4.31
C ILE A 97 -9.07 -13.32 3.38
N LEU A 98 -8.80 -12.08 3.02
CA LEU A 98 -9.70 -11.31 2.16
C LEU A 98 -9.76 -11.85 0.74
N LEU A 99 -8.73 -12.59 0.33
CA LEU A 99 -8.63 -13.11 -1.02
C LEU A 99 -9.13 -14.55 -1.18
N PHE A 100 -9.63 -15.15 -0.12
CA PHE A 100 -10.20 -16.48 -0.19
C PHE A 100 -11.73 -16.43 -0.30
#